data_571c8231da0de3d64c49eecab17fb598
#
_entry.id   571c8231da0de3d64c49eecab17fb598
#
_cell.length_a   1.000
_cell.length_b   1.000
_cell.length_c   1.000
_cell.angle_alpha   90.00
_cell.angle_beta   90.00
_cell.angle_gamma   90.00
#
_symmetry.space_group_name_H-M   'P 1'
#
loop_
_entity.id
_entity.type
_entity.pdbx_description
1 polymer ?
#
loop_
_entity_poly.entity_id
_entity_poly.type
_entity_poly.pdbx_seq_one_letter_code
_entity_poly.pdbx_strand_id
1 'polypeptide(L)'
;MSDADFGFGAAGTLTAGTDYFESTATLSGAAQDLSGGAAGPAIVVLGAGSGTDGVDIYYTEDASAMTTDNSYQVADVTGANTGDLSAGDFNLRA
;
A
#
# COMPACT_ATOMS: atom_id res chain seq x y z
N MET A 1 3.61 -0.76 -12.41
CA MET A 1 2.64 -1.81 -12.04
C MET A 1 1.63 -1.99 -13.15
N SER A 2 1.10 -3.17 -13.29
CA SER A 2 0.09 -3.50 -14.30
C SER A 2 -1.20 -3.90 -13.58
N ASP A 3 -2.33 -3.37 -14.06
CA ASP A 3 -3.64 -3.76 -13.52
C ASP A 3 -3.89 -5.27 -13.69
N ALA A 4 -3.47 -5.83 -14.83
CA ALA A 4 -3.64 -7.27 -15.09
C ALA A 4 -2.90 -8.13 -14.07
N ASP A 5 -1.77 -7.67 -13.54
CA ASP A 5 -0.97 -8.42 -12.57
C ASP A 5 -1.50 -8.29 -11.15
N PHE A 6 -2.14 -7.18 -10.82
CA PHE A 6 -2.52 -6.87 -9.44
C PHE A 6 -4.03 -6.81 -9.20
N GLY A 7 -4.83 -6.81 -10.26
CA GLY A 7 -6.29 -6.91 -10.12
C GLY A 7 -6.99 -5.67 -9.62
N PHE A 8 -6.44 -4.48 -9.88
CA PHE A 8 -7.07 -3.24 -9.43
C PHE A 8 -8.32 -2.85 -10.20
N GLY A 9 -8.53 -3.42 -11.37
CA GLY A 9 -9.76 -3.22 -12.16
C GLY A 9 -9.68 -2.12 -13.20
N ALA A 10 -8.72 -1.20 -13.10
CA ALA A 10 -8.56 -0.12 -14.07
C ALA A 10 -7.12 0.38 -14.11
N ALA A 11 -6.66 0.73 -15.30
CA ALA A 11 -5.37 1.39 -15.46
C ALA A 11 -5.48 2.86 -15.02
N GLY A 12 -4.34 3.46 -14.71
CA GLY A 12 -4.26 4.85 -14.32
C GLY A 12 -3.67 5.04 -12.94
N THR A 13 -3.84 6.24 -12.40
CA THR A 13 -3.31 6.60 -11.10
C THR A 13 -4.15 5.98 -9.99
N LEU A 14 -3.52 5.51 -8.93
CA LEU A 14 -4.22 5.00 -7.75
C LEU A 14 -5.00 6.13 -7.07
N THR A 15 -6.05 5.76 -6.34
CA THR A 15 -6.91 6.71 -5.64
C THR A 15 -6.76 6.50 -4.14
N ALA A 16 -6.35 7.54 -3.42
CA ALA A 16 -6.24 7.50 -1.97
C ALA A 16 -7.60 7.19 -1.35
N GLY A 17 -7.60 6.28 -0.37
CA GLY A 17 -8.83 5.83 0.29
C GLY A 17 -9.57 4.72 -0.43
N THR A 18 -9.12 4.33 -1.62
CA THR A 18 -9.74 3.24 -2.40
C THR A 18 -8.74 2.12 -2.65
N ASP A 19 -7.61 2.42 -3.25
CA ASP A 19 -6.58 1.44 -3.58
C ASP A 19 -5.17 1.91 -3.22
N TYR A 20 -5.07 2.97 -2.43
CA TYR A 20 -3.82 3.48 -1.89
C TYR A 20 -4.03 3.91 -0.44
N PHE A 21 -3.19 3.40 0.46
CA PHE A 21 -3.28 3.72 1.88
C PHE A 21 -1.88 3.89 2.47
N GLU A 22 -1.77 4.70 3.52
CA GLU A 22 -0.55 4.90 4.29
C GLU A 22 -0.82 4.57 5.74
N SER A 23 0.15 3.94 6.41
CA SER A 23 0.00 3.57 7.81
C SER A 23 1.35 3.55 8.51
N THR A 24 1.33 3.83 9.80
CA THR A 24 2.49 3.65 10.68
C THR A 24 2.44 2.30 11.41
N ALA A 25 1.46 1.46 11.12
CA ALA A 25 1.34 0.14 11.75
C ALA A 25 2.44 -0.80 11.26
N THR A 26 2.72 -1.81 12.06
CA THR A 26 3.65 -2.87 11.69
C THR A 26 2.84 -4.06 11.17
N LEU A 27 3.22 -4.55 9.99
CA LEU A 27 2.57 -5.73 9.41
C LEU A 27 2.93 -6.98 10.19
N SER A 28 1.93 -7.84 10.43
CA SER A 28 2.11 -9.08 11.16
C SER A 28 1.26 -10.20 10.56
N GLY A 29 1.29 -11.37 11.19
CA GLY A 29 0.42 -12.49 10.80
C GLY A 29 -1.04 -12.31 11.22
N ALA A 30 -1.33 -11.34 12.09
CA ALA A 30 -2.70 -11.03 12.48
C ALA A 30 -3.30 -10.03 11.49
N ALA A 31 -4.56 -10.26 11.10
CA ALA A 31 -5.22 -9.39 10.15
C ALA A 31 -5.39 -7.98 10.72
N GLN A 32 -5.08 -6.98 9.90
CA GLN A 32 -5.22 -5.57 10.25
C GLN A 32 -5.99 -4.85 9.15
N ASP A 33 -6.96 -4.03 9.56
CA ASP A 33 -7.67 -3.17 8.63
C ASP A 33 -6.89 -1.86 8.50
N LEU A 34 -6.15 -1.72 7.42
CA LEU A 34 -5.36 -0.52 7.14
C LEU A 34 -6.06 0.41 6.14
N SER A 35 -7.31 0.13 5.82
CA SER A 35 -8.05 0.84 4.78
C SER A 35 -9.30 1.54 5.29
N GLY A 36 -9.61 1.43 6.60
CA GLY A 36 -10.86 1.99 7.12
C GLY A 36 -12.10 1.26 6.61
N GLY A 37 -11.98 -0.01 6.27
CA GLY A 37 -13.07 -0.86 5.81
C GLY A 37 -13.12 -1.10 4.30
N ALA A 38 -12.26 -0.45 3.52
CA ALA A 38 -12.23 -0.69 2.07
C ALA A 38 -11.54 -2.02 1.77
N ALA A 39 -12.30 -2.98 1.24
CA ALA A 39 -11.79 -4.30 0.90
C ALA A 39 -11.16 -4.30 -0.49
N GLY A 40 -10.35 -5.34 -0.77
CA GLY A 40 -9.78 -5.56 -2.08
C GLY A 40 -8.31 -5.16 -2.18
N PRO A 41 -7.72 -5.29 -3.38
CA PRO A 41 -6.30 -5.05 -3.55
C PRO A 41 -5.94 -3.57 -3.40
N ALA A 42 -4.75 -3.32 -2.87
CA ALA A 42 -4.26 -1.96 -2.67
C ALA A 42 -2.74 -1.92 -2.60
N ILE A 43 -2.20 -0.73 -2.80
CA ILE A 43 -0.83 -0.40 -2.43
C ILE A 43 -0.89 0.25 -1.05
N VAL A 44 -0.07 -0.25 -0.14
CA VAL A 44 0.00 0.27 1.23
C VAL A 44 1.44 0.65 1.54
N VAL A 45 1.63 1.89 1.95
CA VAL A 45 2.94 2.41 2.34
C VAL A 45 3.02 2.35 3.87
N LEU A 46 3.95 1.55 4.38
CA LEU A 46 4.15 1.35 5.82
C LEU A 46 5.46 1.99 6.25
N GLY A 47 5.42 2.75 7.34
CA GLY A 47 6.63 3.34 7.89
C GLY A 47 6.35 4.37 8.96
N ALA A 48 7.40 5.05 9.42
CA ALA A 48 7.26 6.11 10.38
C ALA A 48 6.57 7.32 9.77
N GLY A 49 5.76 8.02 10.55
CA GLY A 49 5.10 9.24 10.12
C GLY A 49 6.01 10.47 10.15
N SER A 50 7.22 10.33 10.66
CA SER A 50 8.22 11.41 10.75
C SER A 50 9.62 10.82 10.78
N GLY A 51 10.62 11.65 10.57
CA GLY A 51 12.01 11.22 10.50
C GLY A 51 12.39 10.74 9.11
N THR A 52 13.48 9.97 9.02
CA THR A 52 14.03 9.50 7.76
C THR A 52 14.35 8.01 7.79
N ASP A 53 13.60 7.25 8.57
CA ASP A 53 13.82 5.82 8.75
C ASP A 53 13.46 4.99 7.52
N GLY A 54 12.71 5.59 6.58
CA GLY A 54 12.30 4.92 5.37
C GLY A 54 10.88 4.35 5.47
N VAL A 55 10.37 3.93 4.32
CA VAL A 55 9.07 3.29 4.21
C VAL A 55 9.19 2.03 3.39
N ASP A 56 8.31 1.07 3.66
CA ASP A 56 8.15 -0.13 2.87
C ASP A 56 6.85 -0.03 2.07
N ILE A 57 6.92 -0.34 0.79
CA ILE A 57 5.76 -0.31 -0.09
C ILE A 57 5.31 -1.74 -0.31
N TYR A 58 4.05 -2.01 0.02
CA TYR A 58 3.44 -3.32 -0.11
C TYR A 58 2.30 -3.30 -1.12
N TYR A 59 2.17 -4.39 -1.87
CA TYR A 59 0.92 -4.77 -2.49
C TYR A 59 0.20 -5.73 -1.54
N THR A 60 -1.08 -5.51 -1.30
CA THR A 60 -1.90 -6.46 -0.54
C THR A 60 -3.11 -6.89 -1.37
N GLU A 61 -3.53 -8.13 -1.17
CA GLU A 61 -4.72 -8.66 -1.82
C GLU A 61 -6.00 -8.15 -1.14
N ASP A 62 -5.92 -7.77 0.15
CA ASP A 62 -7.07 -7.26 0.90
C ASP A 62 -6.61 -6.28 1.97
N ALA A 63 -6.79 -4.99 1.71
CA ALA A 63 -6.37 -3.94 2.63
C ALA A 63 -7.23 -3.90 3.90
N SER A 64 -8.44 -4.44 3.87
CA SER A 64 -9.31 -4.50 5.05
C SER A 64 -8.92 -5.60 6.03
N ALA A 65 -8.09 -6.55 5.60
CA ALA A 65 -7.60 -7.66 6.43
C ALA A 65 -6.17 -8.02 6.00
N MET A 66 -5.27 -7.03 6.07
CA MET A 66 -3.89 -7.18 5.61
C MET A 66 -3.08 -8.02 6.58
N THR A 67 -2.40 -9.04 6.04
CA THR A 67 -1.50 -9.91 6.81
C THR A 67 -0.20 -10.10 6.03
N THR A 68 0.80 -10.72 6.69
CA THR A 68 2.04 -11.12 5.99
C THR A 68 1.79 -12.19 4.94
N ASP A 69 0.67 -12.91 5.01
CA ASP A 69 0.37 -14.00 4.05
C ASP A 69 -0.29 -13.50 2.77
N ASN A 70 -0.99 -12.36 2.81
CA ASN A 70 -1.67 -11.83 1.64
C ASN A 70 -1.06 -10.54 1.13
N SER A 71 0.16 -10.22 1.55
CA SER A 71 0.81 -8.96 1.22
C SER A 71 2.26 -9.21 0.82
N TYR A 72 2.75 -8.41 -0.13
CA TYR A 72 4.05 -8.63 -0.74
C TYR A 72 4.79 -7.30 -0.82
N GLN A 73 6.00 -7.26 -0.30
CA GLN A 73 6.82 -6.05 -0.38
C GLN A 73 7.29 -5.85 -1.81
N VAL A 74 6.98 -4.70 -2.38
CA VAL A 74 7.36 -4.37 -3.76
C VAL A 74 8.50 -3.37 -3.81
N ALA A 75 8.74 -2.61 -2.74
CA ALA A 75 9.85 -1.65 -2.67
C ALA A 75 10.18 -1.28 -1.24
N ASP A 76 11.41 -0.80 -1.04
CA ASP A 76 11.88 -0.22 0.21
C ASP A 76 12.48 1.14 -0.15
N VAL A 77 11.92 2.22 0.40
CA VAL A 77 12.36 3.58 0.10
C VAL A 77 13.04 4.16 1.34
N THR A 78 14.36 4.28 1.28
CA THR A 78 15.15 4.84 2.38
C THR A 78 15.04 6.35 2.38
N GLY A 79 15.12 6.95 3.58
CA GLY A 79 15.14 8.40 3.72
C GLY A 79 13.79 9.08 3.54
N ALA A 80 12.69 8.31 3.47
CA ALA A 80 11.35 8.85 3.33
C ALA A 80 10.47 8.48 4.52
N ASN A 81 9.35 9.16 4.67
CA ASN A 81 8.29 8.77 5.60
C ASN A 81 6.94 8.71 4.88
N THR A 82 5.89 8.25 5.58
CA THR A 82 4.60 7.96 4.92
C THR A 82 4.02 9.16 4.18
N GLY A 83 4.23 10.37 4.70
CA GLY A 83 3.72 11.59 4.07
C GLY A 83 4.47 12.06 2.83
N ASP A 84 5.61 11.44 2.51
CA ASP A 84 6.42 11.84 1.37
C ASP A 84 5.94 11.25 0.04
N LEU A 85 5.10 10.22 0.12
CA LEU A 85 4.52 9.57 -1.05
C LEU A 85 3.02 9.85 -1.13
N SER A 86 2.45 9.68 -2.31
CA SER A 86 1.02 9.85 -2.52
C SER A 86 0.51 8.86 -3.56
N ALA A 87 -0.82 8.73 -3.65
CA ALA A 87 -1.44 7.87 -4.66
C ALA A 87 -1.02 8.27 -6.07
N GLY A 88 -0.77 9.56 -6.31
CA GLY A 88 -0.34 10.07 -7.62
C GLY A 88 1.04 9.61 -8.05
N ASP A 89 1.85 9.08 -7.14
CA ASP A 89 3.17 8.54 -7.46
C ASP A 89 3.10 7.14 -8.08
N PHE A 90 1.94 6.52 -8.06
CA PHE A 90 1.73 5.17 -8.57
C PHE A 90 0.82 5.19 -9.77
N ASN A 91 1.21 4.49 -10.83
CA ASN A 91 0.45 4.43 -12.06
C ASN A 91 0.30 2.98 -12.51
N LEU A 92 -0.94 2.57 -12.78
CA LEU A 92 -1.28 1.24 -13.28
C LEU A 92 -1.31 1.26 -14.81
N ARG A 93 -0.68 0.29 -15.41
CA ARG A 93 -0.74 0.08 -16.85
C ARG A 93 -1.83 -0.94 -17.20
N ALA A 94 -2.44 -0.73 -18.34
CA ALA A 94 -3.45 -1.66 -18.83
C ALA A 94 -2.83 -3.02 -19.21
#